data_0260bd2b3b7d53bccee1a40e3aaebc5d
#
_entry.id   0260bd2b3b7d53bccee1a40e3aaebc5d
#
_cell.length_a   1.000
_cell.length_b   1.000
_cell.length_c   1.000
_cell.angle_alpha   90.00
_cell.angle_beta   90.00
_cell.angle_gamma   90.00
#
_symmetry.space_group_name_H-M   'P 1'
#
loop_
_entity.id
_entity.type
_entity.pdbx_description
1 polymer ?
#
loop_
_entity_poly.entity_id
_entity_poly.type
_entity_poly.pdbx_seq_one_letter_code
_entity_poly.pdbx_strand_id
1 'polypeptide(L)'
;MNIYKNFLDSKKFEALENVLFGEFPWFYRDKLIDEPADKEGYFLTHTFIKNNKINSDYYGIVTPIIQKLKATNIYEIRANLYLKRPTKYFSGFHIDNDDKVNTGILYMNKSNGSTVFRNKENKVYKEILPERNKLVVFNSGIFHA
;
A
#
# COMPACT_ATOMS: atom_id res chain seq x y z
N MET A 1 -6.63 12.91 6.44
CA MET A 1 -5.38 12.10 6.35
C MET A 1 -4.73 12.01 7.71
N ASN A 2 -4.42 10.80 8.17
CA ASN A 2 -3.74 10.53 9.44
C ASN A 2 -2.43 9.79 9.17
N ILE A 3 -1.38 10.14 9.91
CA ILE A 3 -0.04 9.53 9.77
C ILE A 3 0.36 8.99 11.15
N TYR A 4 0.73 7.71 11.19
CA TYR A 4 1.16 7.02 12.40
C TYR A 4 2.59 6.52 12.21
N LYS A 5 3.51 6.93 13.07
CA LYS A 5 4.87 6.37 13.15
C LYS A 5 4.87 5.20 14.13
N ASN A 6 5.69 4.19 13.87
CA ASN A 6 5.76 2.97 14.67
C ASN A 6 4.36 2.38 14.91
N PHE A 7 3.62 2.23 13.79
CA PHE A 7 2.21 1.85 13.84
C PHE A 7 1.97 0.52 14.55
N LEU A 8 2.68 -0.54 14.20
CA LEU A 8 2.66 -1.79 14.96
C LEU A 8 3.72 -1.77 16.06
N ASP A 9 3.52 -2.55 17.12
CA ASP A 9 4.61 -2.85 18.04
C ASP A 9 5.74 -3.61 17.32
N SER A 10 6.97 -3.49 17.83
CA SER A 10 8.16 -4.01 17.14
C SER A 10 8.06 -5.49 16.82
N LYS A 11 7.59 -6.32 17.76
CA LYS A 11 7.50 -7.77 17.56
C LYS A 11 6.52 -8.14 16.44
N LYS A 12 5.35 -7.50 16.39
CA LYS A 12 4.36 -7.75 15.34
C LYS A 12 4.83 -7.25 13.99
N PHE A 13 5.50 -6.09 13.97
CA PHE A 13 6.06 -5.56 12.72
C PHE A 13 7.21 -6.43 12.19
N GLU A 14 8.12 -6.88 13.04
CA GLU A 14 9.22 -7.77 12.68
C GLU A 14 8.71 -9.12 12.17
N ALA A 15 7.65 -9.68 12.79
CA ALA A 15 7.03 -10.90 12.29
C ALA A 15 6.47 -10.74 10.87
N LEU A 16 5.78 -9.61 10.59
CA LEU A 16 5.29 -9.27 9.26
C LEU A 16 6.44 -9.07 8.27
N GLU A 17 7.48 -8.35 8.68
CA GLU A 17 8.67 -8.06 7.87
C GLU A 17 9.42 -9.34 7.50
N ASN A 18 9.65 -10.24 8.46
CA ASN A 18 10.34 -11.52 8.24
C ASN A 18 9.62 -12.40 7.22
N VAL A 19 8.29 -12.41 7.23
CA VAL A 19 7.52 -13.16 6.23
C VAL A 19 7.63 -12.49 4.85
N LEU A 20 7.39 -11.19 4.76
CA LEU A 20 7.36 -10.49 3.46
C LEU A 20 8.73 -10.43 2.76
N PHE A 21 9.82 -10.38 3.53
CA PHE A 21 11.19 -10.33 2.98
C PHE A 21 11.87 -11.69 2.95
N GLY A 22 11.20 -12.77 3.41
CA GLY A 22 11.63 -14.15 3.29
C GLY A 22 11.16 -14.84 2.01
N GLU A 23 11.01 -16.15 2.07
CA GLU A 23 10.41 -16.94 0.99
C GLU A 23 8.90 -16.73 0.97
N PHE A 24 8.45 -15.69 0.29
CA PHE A 24 7.07 -15.28 0.22
C PHE A 24 6.56 -15.28 -1.22
N PRO A 25 5.35 -15.82 -1.49
CA PRO A 25 4.81 -15.90 -2.85
C PRO A 25 4.37 -14.54 -3.36
N TRP A 26 5.15 -13.98 -4.27
CA TRP A 26 4.86 -12.75 -4.99
C TRP A 26 4.35 -13.05 -6.40
N PHE A 27 3.34 -12.31 -6.84
CA PHE A 27 2.72 -12.45 -8.17
C PHE A 27 2.99 -11.22 -9.01
N TYR A 28 3.44 -11.42 -10.24
CA TYR A 28 3.73 -10.34 -11.17
C TYR A 28 2.46 -9.60 -11.62
N ARG A 29 2.54 -8.28 -11.69
CA ARG A 29 1.59 -7.38 -12.34
C ARG A 29 2.33 -6.50 -13.33
N ASP A 30 1.82 -6.42 -14.55
CA ASP A 30 2.43 -5.67 -15.66
C ASP A 30 2.21 -4.16 -15.53
N LYS A 31 1.17 -3.73 -14.80
CA LYS A 31 0.81 -2.33 -14.61
C LYS A 31 0.10 -2.09 -13.28
N LEU A 32 0.23 -0.88 -12.77
CA LEU A 32 -0.43 -0.42 -11.54
C LEU A 32 -1.85 0.09 -11.82
N ILE A 33 -2.02 0.85 -12.92
CA ILE A 33 -3.28 1.44 -13.36
C ILE A 33 -3.55 1.08 -14.83
N ASP A 34 -4.83 1.07 -15.22
CA ASP A 34 -5.25 0.71 -16.60
C ASP A 34 -5.06 1.84 -17.62
N GLU A 35 -4.15 2.78 -17.37
CA GLU A 35 -3.84 3.87 -18.26
C GLU A 35 -2.78 3.48 -19.32
N PRO A 36 -2.90 3.93 -20.59
CA PRO A 36 -1.93 3.64 -21.63
C PRO A 36 -0.52 4.16 -21.34
N ALA A 37 -0.40 5.15 -20.45
CA ALA A 37 0.87 5.75 -20.06
C ALA A 37 1.68 4.89 -19.07
N ASP A 38 1.07 3.91 -18.41
CA ASP A 38 1.73 3.08 -17.40
C ASP A 38 2.41 1.84 -18.01
N LYS A 39 3.21 2.02 -19.06
CA LYS A 39 3.93 0.92 -19.73
C LYS A 39 5.04 0.29 -18.90
N GLU A 40 5.51 0.97 -17.85
CA GLU A 40 6.61 0.53 -16.99
C GLU A 40 6.17 0.29 -15.55
N GLY A 41 4.88 0.30 -15.29
CA GLY A 41 4.28 0.21 -13.96
C GLY A 41 4.32 -1.17 -13.30
N TYR A 42 5.12 -2.11 -13.82
CA TYR A 42 5.19 -3.46 -13.27
C TYR A 42 5.63 -3.50 -11.81
N PHE A 43 5.03 -4.39 -11.05
CA PHE A 43 5.34 -4.64 -9.64
C PHE A 43 4.97 -6.08 -9.27
N LEU A 44 5.33 -6.49 -8.06
CA LEU A 44 4.90 -7.77 -7.51
C LEU A 44 3.87 -7.52 -6.43
N THR A 45 2.86 -8.37 -6.32
CA THR A 45 1.80 -8.23 -5.34
C THR A 45 1.39 -9.56 -4.73
N HIS A 46 0.80 -9.50 -3.53
CA HIS A 46 0.15 -10.62 -2.88
C HIS A 46 -1.11 -10.13 -2.18
N THR A 47 -2.28 -10.66 -2.54
CA THR A 47 -3.56 -10.27 -1.95
C THR A 47 -3.93 -11.24 -0.83
N PHE A 48 -4.05 -10.74 0.40
CA PHE A 48 -4.42 -11.51 1.58
C PHE A 48 -5.93 -11.64 1.75
N ILE A 49 -6.64 -10.53 1.55
CA ILE A 49 -8.10 -10.43 1.71
C ILE A 49 -8.65 -9.64 0.53
N LYS A 50 -9.78 -10.08 0.00
CA LYS A 50 -10.54 -9.40 -1.05
C LYS A 50 -12.04 -9.54 -0.82
N ASN A 51 -12.78 -8.41 -0.85
CA ASN A 51 -14.23 -8.37 -0.64
C ASN A 51 -14.67 -9.14 0.63
N ASN A 52 -14.03 -8.84 1.77
CA ASN A 52 -14.23 -9.51 3.07
C ASN A 52 -13.95 -11.03 3.07
N LYS A 53 -13.32 -11.57 2.03
CA LYS A 53 -12.98 -13.00 1.94
C LYS A 53 -11.47 -13.18 2.05
N ILE A 54 -11.06 -14.17 2.84
CA ILE A 54 -9.66 -14.61 2.90
C ILE A 54 -9.27 -15.16 1.52
N ASN A 55 -8.18 -14.64 0.97
CA ASN A 55 -7.66 -14.98 -0.35
C ASN A 55 -6.32 -15.71 -0.29
N SER A 56 -5.71 -15.78 0.88
CA SER A 56 -4.38 -16.37 1.07
C SER A 56 -4.22 -16.99 2.44
N ASP A 57 -3.52 -18.12 2.51
CA ASP A 57 -3.14 -18.77 3.78
C ASP A 57 -2.23 -17.89 4.64
N TYR A 58 -1.59 -16.88 4.04
CA TYR A 58 -0.77 -15.89 4.74
C TYR A 58 -1.58 -14.78 5.40
N TYR A 59 -2.93 -14.78 5.32
CA TYR A 59 -3.74 -13.69 5.87
C TYR A 59 -3.48 -13.39 7.36
N GLY A 60 -3.03 -14.40 8.12
CA GLY A 60 -2.72 -14.27 9.53
C GLY A 60 -1.71 -13.19 9.85
N ILE A 61 -0.76 -12.91 8.94
CA ILE A 61 0.29 -11.89 9.18
C ILE A 61 -0.26 -10.45 9.14
N VAL A 62 -1.41 -10.21 8.51
CA VAL A 62 -2.05 -8.88 8.43
C VAL A 62 -3.10 -8.67 9.52
N THR A 63 -3.46 -9.70 10.30
CA THR A 63 -4.45 -9.57 11.38
C THR A 63 -4.10 -8.52 12.43
N PRO A 64 -2.83 -8.30 12.82
CA PRO A 64 -2.48 -7.23 13.75
C PRO A 64 -2.81 -5.82 13.23
N ILE A 65 -2.73 -5.62 11.90
CA ILE A 65 -3.11 -4.37 11.24
C ILE A 65 -4.62 -4.17 11.36
N ILE A 66 -5.40 -5.19 10.99
CA ILE A 66 -6.87 -5.19 11.04
C ILE A 66 -7.36 -4.88 12.45
N GLN A 67 -6.82 -5.58 13.45
CA GLN A 67 -7.18 -5.40 14.85
C GLN A 67 -6.87 -3.98 15.35
N LYS A 68 -5.68 -3.46 15.03
CA LYS A 68 -5.28 -2.13 15.48
C LYS A 68 -6.08 -1.01 14.83
N LEU A 69 -6.46 -1.18 13.56
CA LEU A 69 -7.35 -0.26 12.85
C LEU A 69 -8.83 -0.45 13.21
N LYS A 70 -9.18 -1.55 13.90
CA LYS A 70 -10.57 -1.95 14.16
C LYS A 70 -11.40 -2.01 12.86
N ALA A 71 -10.77 -2.48 11.78
CA ALA A 71 -11.42 -2.58 10.49
C ALA A 71 -12.45 -3.71 10.48
N THR A 72 -13.69 -3.40 10.11
CA THR A 72 -14.82 -4.35 10.10
C THR A 72 -15.29 -4.70 8.71
N ASN A 73 -15.03 -3.83 7.74
CA ASN A 73 -15.36 -4.05 6.34
C ASN A 73 -14.10 -3.83 5.49
N ILE A 74 -13.62 -4.91 4.88
CA ILE A 74 -12.32 -4.92 4.20
C ILE A 74 -12.54 -5.19 2.72
N TYR A 75 -12.39 -4.14 1.91
CA TYR A 75 -12.44 -4.29 0.46
C TYR A 75 -11.25 -5.10 -0.05
N GLU A 76 -10.04 -4.70 0.29
CA GLU A 76 -8.82 -5.42 -0.08
C GLU A 76 -7.69 -5.16 0.94
N ILE A 77 -6.90 -6.20 1.22
CA ILE A 77 -5.56 -6.07 1.81
C ILE A 77 -4.58 -6.80 0.92
N ARG A 78 -3.60 -6.07 0.43
CA ARG A 78 -2.52 -6.61 -0.39
C ARG A 78 -1.17 -6.03 0.01
N ALA A 79 -0.11 -6.79 -0.19
CA ALA A 79 1.25 -6.29 -0.20
C ALA A 79 1.67 -6.00 -1.63
N ASN A 80 2.39 -4.89 -1.84
CA ASN A 80 3.00 -4.54 -3.10
C ASN A 80 4.51 -4.43 -2.92
N LEU A 81 5.27 -5.04 -3.82
CA LEU A 81 6.72 -4.97 -3.87
C LEU A 81 7.15 -4.27 -5.16
N TYR A 82 7.72 -3.09 -5.00
CA TYR A 82 8.30 -2.31 -6.10
C TYR A 82 9.80 -2.54 -6.13
N LEU A 83 10.31 -3.06 -7.24
CA LEU A 83 11.74 -3.28 -7.42
C LEU A 83 12.45 -1.96 -7.64
N LYS A 84 13.70 -1.89 -7.16
CA LYS A 84 14.58 -0.73 -7.42
C LYS A 84 14.79 -0.56 -8.92
N ARG A 85 14.63 0.66 -9.41
CA ARG A 85 14.84 1.03 -10.82
C ARG A 85 16.02 1.98 -10.97
N PRO A 86 16.70 1.98 -12.14
CA PRO A 86 17.80 2.91 -12.40
C PRO A 86 17.33 4.37 -12.46
N THR A 87 16.10 4.60 -12.95
CA THR A 87 15.47 5.92 -13.05
C THR A 87 14.25 6.02 -12.14
N LYS A 88 13.93 7.23 -11.69
CA LYS A 88 12.71 7.48 -10.92
C LYS A 88 11.49 7.25 -11.82
N TYR A 89 10.58 6.41 -11.37
CA TYR A 89 9.32 6.12 -12.04
C TYR A 89 8.17 6.82 -11.31
N PHE A 90 7.20 7.32 -12.07
CA PHE A 90 5.97 7.91 -11.56
C PHE A 90 4.77 7.14 -12.11
N SER A 91 3.99 6.52 -11.22
CA SER A 91 2.89 5.61 -11.60
C SER A 91 1.64 6.29 -12.15
N GLY A 92 1.61 7.61 -12.15
CA GLY A 92 0.40 8.35 -12.46
C GLY A 92 -0.57 8.46 -11.27
N PHE A 93 -1.38 9.53 -11.29
CA PHE A 93 -2.36 9.75 -10.23
C PHE A 93 -3.63 8.92 -10.46
N HIS A 94 -4.07 8.24 -9.42
CA HIS A 94 -5.32 7.47 -9.40
C HIS A 94 -6.05 7.65 -8.06
N ILE A 95 -7.25 7.11 -7.99
CA ILE A 95 -8.02 6.89 -6.77
C ILE A 95 -8.18 5.39 -6.59
N ASP A 96 -8.20 4.91 -5.35
CA ASP A 96 -8.37 3.47 -5.09
C ASP A 96 -9.84 3.04 -5.20
N ASN A 97 -10.74 3.91 -4.77
CA ASN A 97 -12.17 3.61 -4.77
C ASN A 97 -12.97 4.93 -4.70
N ASP A 98 -14.10 5.02 -5.40
CA ASP A 98 -15.03 6.15 -5.36
C ASP A 98 -15.88 6.16 -4.08
N ASP A 99 -16.00 5.02 -3.41
CA ASP A 99 -16.78 4.85 -2.20
C ASP A 99 -16.16 5.61 -1.02
N LYS A 100 -16.99 5.90 -0.01
CA LYS A 100 -16.58 6.59 1.22
C LYS A 100 -15.81 5.66 2.19
N VAL A 101 -14.80 5.00 1.67
CA VAL A 101 -13.90 4.13 2.44
C VAL A 101 -12.54 4.79 2.65
N ASN A 102 -11.73 4.21 3.51
CA ASN A 102 -10.37 4.68 3.75
C ASN A 102 -9.36 3.71 3.13
N THR A 103 -8.31 4.27 2.55
CA THR A 103 -7.09 3.56 2.15
C THR A 103 -6.04 3.72 3.23
N GLY A 104 -5.36 2.64 3.56
CA GLY A 104 -4.20 2.61 4.45
C GLY A 104 -2.96 2.10 3.73
N ILE A 105 -1.86 2.84 3.77
CA ILE A 105 -0.56 2.42 3.24
C ILE A 105 0.41 2.24 4.42
N LEU A 106 0.76 0.98 4.72
CA LEU A 106 1.80 0.66 5.70
C LEU A 106 3.13 0.48 4.97
N TYR A 107 4.06 1.38 5.19
CA TYR A 107 5.40 1.27 4.61
C TYR A 107 6.27 0.29 5.40
N MET A 108 6.78 -0.71 4.68
CA MET A 108 7.60 -1.75 5.27
C MET A 108 9.06 -1.35 5.44
N ASN A 109 9.57 -0.49 4.56
CA ASN A 109 10.96 -0.07 4.55
C ASN A 109 11.09 1.41 4.16
N LYS A 110 12.28 1.96 4.31
CA LYS A 110 12.65 3.27 3.77
C LYS A 110 12.98 3.14 2.29
N SER A 111 12.44 4.04 1.48
CA SER A 111 12.77 4.14 0.06
C SER A 111 12.72 5.61 -0.40
N ASN A 112 13.13 5.86 -1.64
CA ASN A 112 13.04 7.17 -2.28
C ASN A 112 11.77 7.35 -3.14
N GLY A 113 10.91 6.34 -3.20
CA GLY A 113 9.61 6.41 -3.87
C GLY A 113 8.55 6.95 -2.92
N SER A 114 8.25 8.24 -3.00
CA SER A 114 7.23 8.89 -2.17
C SER A 114 5.81 8.62 -2.66
N THR A 115 4.84 8.64 -1.73
CA THR A 115 3.43 8.77 -2.11
C THR A 115 3.07 10.24 -2.20
N VAL A 116 2.58 10.66 -3.36
CA VAL A 116 2.25 12.06 -3.68
C VAL A 116 0.75 12.22 -3.76
N PHE A 117 0.21 13.28 -3.16
CA PHE A 117 -1.22 13.58 -3.13
C PHE A 117 -1.52 14.88 -3.87
N ARG A 118 -2.57 14.88 -4.70
CA ARG A 118 -3.04 16.09 -5.39
C ARG A 118 -4.51 16.38 -5.08
N ASN A 119 -4.87 17.66 -5.20
CA ASN A 119 -6.26 18.09 -5.11
C ASN A 119 -6.98 17.99 -6.47
N LYS A 120 -8.27 18.33 -6.50
CA LYS A 120 -9.10 18.32 -7.73
C LYS A 120 -8.61 19.29 -8.81
N GLU A 121 -7.85 20.30 -8.44
CA GLU A 121 -7.24 21.29 -9.34
C GLU A 121 -5.87 20.83 -9.87
N ASN A 122 -5.53 19.54 -9.69
CA ASN A 122 -4.25 18.93 -10.09
C ASN A 122 -3.01 19.47 -9.36
N LYS A 123 -3.19 20.22 -8.28
CA LYS A 123 -2.09 20.75 -7.49
C LYS A 123 -1.64 19.73 -6.43
N VAL A 124 -0.35 19.40 -6.43
CA VAL A 124 0.26 18.59 -5.38
C VAL A 124 0.26 19.38 -4.07
N TYR A 125 -0.29 18.81 -3.02
CA TYR A 125 -0.35 19.47 -1.71
C TYR A 125 0.34 18.68 -0.61
N LYS A 126 0.69 17.43 -0.86
CA LYS A 126 1.36 16.57 0.13
C LYS A 126 2.23 15.53 -0.56
N GLU A 127 3.39 15.30 0.02
CA GLU A 127 4.30 14.21 -0.32
C GLU A 127 4.70 13.49 0.96
N ILE A 128 4.69 12.16 0.95
CA ILE A 128 5.02 11.33 2.10
C ILE A 128 6.10 10.34 1.69
N LEU A 129 7.26 10.47 2.32
CA LEU A 129 8.36 9.52 2.15
C LEU A 129 8.08 8.24 2.95
N PRO A 130 8.32 7.07 2.37
CA PRO A 130 8.27 5.80 3.06
C PRO A 130 9.28 5.75 4.21
N GLU A 131 8.81 5.32 5.37
CA GLU A 131 9.62 4.99 6.52
C GLU A 131 9.14 3.67 7.09
N ARG A 132 10.05 2.86 7.59
CA ARG A 132 9.73 1.57 8.20
C ARG A 132 8.66 1.74 9.30
N ASN A 133 7.60 0.92 9.24
CA ASN A 133 6.48 0.92 10.19
C ASN A 133 5.72 2.26 10.29
N LYS A 134 5.65 3.01 9.20
CA LYS A 134 4.80 4.20 9.07
C LYS A 134 3.51 3.81 8.34
N LEU A 135 2.36 4.13 8.94
CA LEU A 135 1.04 3.99 8.32
C LEU A 135 0.48 5.37 7.95
N VAL A 136 -0.03 5.47 6.74
CA VAL A 136 -0.81 6.63 6.29
C VAL A 136 -2.22 6.17 5.99
N VAL A 137 -3.22 6.84 6.56
CA VAL A 137 -4.64 6.57 6.31
C VAL A 137 -5.30 7.81 5.72
N PHE A 138 -5.99 7.63 4.60
CA PHE A 138 -6.66 8.72 3.89
C PHE A 138 -7.96 8.22 3.23
N ASN A 139 -8.82 9.13 2.79
CA ASN A 139 -10.02 8.76 2.04
C ASN A 139 -9.63 8.24 0.65
N SER A 140 -10.17 7.09 0.23
CA SER A 140 -9.82 6.39 -1.01
C SER A 140 -10.12 7.18 -2.29
N GLY A 141 -11.01 8.17 -2.24
CA GLY A 141 -11.30 9.09 -3.35
C GLY A 141 -10.27 10.24 -3.50
N ILE A 142 -9.21 10.26 -2.71
CA ILE A 142 -8.13 11.25 -2.87
C ILE A 142 -7.16 10.77 -3.95
N PHE A 143 -6.89 11.63 -4.93
CA PHE A 143 -5.88 11.35 -5.96
C PHE A 143 -4.49 11.24 -5.36
N HIS A 144 -3.83 10.11 -5.64
CA HIS A 144 -2.46 9.83 -5.20
C HIS A 144 -1.68 9.02 -6.24
N ALA A 145 -0.36 9.02 -6.10
CA ALA A 145 0.57 8.29 -6.95
C ALA A 145 1.77 7.80 -6.14
#